data_72da378cbbb7907898aad20cdaf6723b
#
_entry.id   72da378cbbb7907898aad20cdaf6723b
#
_cell.length_a   1.000
_cell.length_b   1.000
_cell.length_c   1.000
_cell.angle_alpha   90.00
_cell.angle_beta   90.00
_cell.angle_gamma   90.00
#
_symmetry.space_group_name_H-M   'P 1'
#
loop_
_entity.id
_entity.type
_entity.pdbx_description
1 polymer ?
#
loop_
_entity_poly.entity_id
_entity_poly.type
_entity_poly.pdbx_seq_one_letter_code
_entity_poly.pdbx_strand_id
1 'polypeptide(L)'
;MVRKSIIALAMILSVGIVQAKKALVVVAHGAPSTAWNKPVLAIEPMLQSIDMPGIDYKRVALMEFTSPNIPEVIADCEREHIDTVFVLPLFIAPSSHSEDDIPNILGQKYTPSTLKELAAENAPLVKTSMRIIVGPTLYEGDVIEKSMLREIKNMSKDPANEAVLLLAHGDPERIGFWKSTMKRTTDYVKKNTSINYVDQNLIAMGYYFANDVKPLLERAAKEKKRILVQGIYIMSSVSSMDKATKKEKPDYLKGIKADVVYSTAGILPGSTDLVVDWIKNTTAAWVSSLK
;
A
#
# COMPACT_ATOMS: atom_id res chain seq x y z
N MET A 1 60.82 19.05 -55.36
CA MET A 1 59.36 18.90 -55.23
C MET A 1 59.13 18.16 -53.89
N VAL A 2 58.75 18.88 -52.84
CA VAL A 2 58.48 18.27 -51.49
C VAL A 2 57.00 18.11 -51.36
N ARG A 3 56.52 16.87 -51.30
CA ARG A 3 55.10 16.56 -51.01
C ARG A 3 54.84 16.71 -49.51
N LYS A 4 54.02 17.69 -49.14
CA LYS A 4 53.48 17.83 -47.81
C LYS A 4 52.31 16.90 -47.66
N SER A 5 52.43 15.83 -46.84
CA SER A 5 51.33 14.99 -46.41
C SER A 5 50.60 15.69 -45.30
N ILE A 6 49.34 16.05 -45.52
CA ILE A 6 48.42 16.54 -44.49
C ILE A 6 47.77 15.31 -43.85
N ILE A 7 48.13 15.00 -42.58
CA ILE A 7 47.43 13.98 -41.77
C ILE A 7 46.24 14.69 -41.13
N ALA A 8 45.05 14.40 -41.61
CA ALA A 8 43.81 14.84 -40.99
C ALA A 8 43.53 13.91 -39.78
N LEU A 9 43.69 14.45 -38.58
CA LEU A 9 43.30 13.76 -37.35
C LEU A 9 41.79 13.88 -37.16
N ALA A 10 41.05 12.81 -37.47
CA ALA A 10 39.60 12.73 -37.23
C ALA A 10 39.38 12.48 -35.70
N MET A 11 39.04 13.53 -34.95
CA MET A 11 38.49 13.37 -33.59
C MET A 11 37.10 12.72 -33.68
N ILE A 12 37.01 11.44 -33.33
CA ILE A 12 35.74 10.76 -33.11
C ILE A 12 35.24 11.24 -31.75
N LEU A 13 34.34 12.21 -31.72
CA LEU A 13 33.53 12.55 -30.53
C LEU A 13 32.59 11.38 -30.28
N SER A 14 32.96 10.48 -29.37
CA SER A 14 32.05 9.51 -28.80
C SER A 14 31.05 10.28 -27.91
N VAL A 15 29.91 10.66 -28.49
CA VAL A 15 28.77 11.10 -27.71
C VAL A 15 28.25 9.86 -26.96
N GLY A 16 28.71 9.69 -25.72
CA GLY A 16 28.12 8.70 -24.83
C GLY A 16 26.63 8.99 -24.71
N ILE A 17 25.78 8.04 -25.10
CA ILE A 17 24.36 8.14 -24.84
C ILE A 17 24.21 8.08 -23.33
N VAL A 18 23.99 9.23 -22.68
CA VAL A 18 23.62 9.28 -21.27
C VAL A 18 22.25 8.66 -21.17
N GLN A 19 22.19 7.46 -20.64
CA GLN A 19 20.91 6.79 -20.41
C GLN A 19 20.18 7.54 -19.30
N ALA A 20 18.92 7.94 -19.57
CA ALA A 20 18.09 8.64 -18.62
C ALA A 20 17.86 7.76 -17.37
N LYS A 21 18.25 8.29 -16.20
CA LYS A 21 18.12 7.58 -14.92
C LYS A 21 16.68 7.57 -14.42
N LYS A 22 16.29 6.47 -13.80
CA LYS A 22 14.93 6.27 -13.28
C LYS A 22 14.95 5.89 -11.81
N ALA A 23 14.03 6.47 -11.04
CA ALA A 23 13.80 6.12 -9.66
C ALA A 23 12.43 5.45 -9.45
N LEU A 24 12.39 4.56 -8.48
CA LEU A 24 11.18 4.07 -7.85
C LEU A 24 11.03 4.72 -6.48
N VAL A 25 9.89 5.35 -6.22
CA VAL A 25 9.52 5.90 -4.91
C VAL A 25 8.20 5.25 -4.47
N VAL A 26 8.27 4.38 -3.47
CA VAL A 26 7.08 3.80 -2.85
C VAL A 26 6.54 4.78 -1.80
N VAL A 27 5.28 5.16 -1.92
CA VAL A 27 4.65 6.15 -1.02
C VAL A 27 3.59 5.49 -0.16
N ALA A 28 3.74 5.57 1.16
CA ALA A 28 2.72 5.15 2.11
C ALA A 28 2.17 6.35 2.90
N HIS A 29 1.05 6.16 3.59
CA HIS A 29 0.39 7.23 4.34
C HIS A 29 1.32 7.92 5.35
N GLY A 30 1.99 7.13 6.18
CA GLY A 30 2.73 7.65 7.32
C GLY A 30 1.84 7.85 8.56
N ALA A 31 2.48 8.09 9.69
CA ALA A 31 1.82 8.40 10.97
C ALA A 31 2.80 9.13 11.90
N PRO A 32 2.32 9.87 12.91
CA PRO A 32 3.19 10.47 13.94
C PRO A 32 3.97 9.40 14.74
N SER A 33 3.48 8.16 14.78
CA SER A 33 4.10 7.05 15.50
C SER A 33 5.23 6.41 14.69
N THR A 34 6.45 6.47 15.19
CA THR A 34 7.62 5.78 14.59
C THR A 34 7.42 4.26 14.54
N ALA A 35 6.74 3.69 15.53
CA ALA A 35 6.43 2.26 15.55
C ALA A 35 5.49 1.85 14.40
N TRP A 36 4.58 2.73 14.00
CA TRP A 36 3.71 2.53 12.85
C TRP A 36 4.50 2.60 11.54
N ASN A 37 5.41 3.56 11.40
CA ASN A 37 6.17 3.76 10.17
C ASN A 37 7.25 2.68 9.94
N LYS A 38 7.77 2.07 11.01
CA LYS A 38 8.89 1.13 10.95
C LYS A 38 8.72 -0.01 9.94
N PRO A 39 7.60 -0.76 9.89
CA PRO A 39 7.43 -1.84 8.90
C PRO A 39 7.35 -1.33 7.45
N VAL A 40 6.82 -0.14 7.24
CA VAL A 40 6.79 0.49 5.90
C VAL A 40 8.19 0.87 5.47
N LEU A 41 8.95 1.57 6.32
CA LEU A 41 10.33 1.98 6.02
C LEU A 41 11.27 0.78 5.87
N ALA A 42 10.98 -0.36 6.51
CA ALA A 42 11.75 -1.58 6.34
C ALA A 42 11.66 -2.19 4.93
N ILE A 43 10.73 -1.72 4.10
CA ILE A 43 10.65 -2.12 2.68
C ILE A 43 11.85 -1.56 1.89
N GLU A 44 12.34 -0.35 2.20
CA GLU A 44 13.42 0.29 1.44
C GLU A 44 14.70 -0.56 1.35
N PRO A 45 15.32 -1.03 2.44
CA PRO A 45 16.49 -1.89 2.35
C PRO A 45 16.23 -3.20 1.60
N MET A 46 15.01 -3.74 1.65
CA MET A 46 14.64 -4.91 0.86
C MET A 46 14.64 -4.58 -0.64
N LEU A 47 14.05 -3.44 -1.03
CA LEU A 47 14.06 -2.99 -2.43
C LEU A 47 15.48 -2.71 -2.92
N GLN A 48 16.34 -2.14 -2.09
CA GLN A 48 17.73 -1.87 -2.44
C GLN A 48 18.53 -3.16 -2.69
N SER A 49 18.20 -4.25 -1.99
CA SER A 49 18.84 -5.56 -2.18
C SER A 49 18.37 -6.33 -3.42
N ILE A 50 17.29 -5.90 -4.06
CA ILE A 50 16.71 -6.57 -5.23
C ILE A 50 17.17 -5.86 -6.50
N ASP A 51 17.66 -6.64 -7.48
CA ASP A 51 17.91 -6.13 -8.81
C ASP A 51 16.59 -5.81 -9.54
N MET A 52 16.48 -4.55 -10.00
CA MET A 52 15.35 -4.06 -10.79
C MET A 52 15.89 -3.39 -12.06
N PRO A 53 16.05 -4.15 -13.16
CA PRO A 53 16.62 -3.63 -14.40
C PRO A 53 15.90 -2.38 -14.91
N GLY A 54 16.65 -1.31 -15.14
CA GLY A 54 16.13 -0.02 -15.59
C GLY A 54 15.66 0.91 -14.47
N ILE A 55 15.91 0.56 -13.20
CA ILE A 55 15.74 1.43 -12.04
C ILE A 55 17.10 1.66 -11.36
N ASP A 56 17.52 2.91 -11.30
CA ASP A 56 18.82 3.34 -10.78
C ASP A 56 18.76 3.69 -9.29
N TYR A 57 17.59 4.12 -8.80
CA TYR A 57 17.40 4.61 -7.42
C TYR A 57 16.06 4.14 -6.85
N LYS A 58 16.05 3.72 -5.59
CA LYS A 58 14.86 3.16 -4.92
C LYS A 58 14.72 3.75 -3.54
N ARG A 59 13.55 4.32 -3.22
CA ARG A 59 13.24 4.94 -1.94
C ARG A 59 11.82 4.62 -1.48
N VAL A 60 11.61 4.76 -0.17
CA VAL A 60 10.28 4.81 0.45
C VAL A 60 10.05 6.21 1.00
N ALA A 61 8.88 6.77 0.76
CA ALA A 61 8.44 8.06 1.30
C ALA A 61 7.14 7.90 2.08
N LEU A 62 6.94 8.79 3.03
CA LEU A 62 5.71 8.93 3.80
C LEU A 62 4.96 10.17 3.31
N MET A 63 3.64 10.05 3.12
CA MET A 63 2.83 11.15 2.63
C MET A 63 2.70 12.24 3.69
N GLU A 64 2.51 11.84 4.95
CA GLU A 64 2.20 12.74 6.06
C GLU A 64 3.13 12.55 7.26
N PHE A 65 3.18 13.60 8.08
CA PHE A 65 3.63 13.68 9.48
C PHE A 65 5.12 13.52 9.76
N THR A 66 5.89 12.77 8.97
CA THR A 66 7.26 12.43 9.35
C THR A 66 8.18 12.18 8.15
N SER A 67 9.46 12.37 8.40
CA SER A 67 10.52 12.07 7.43
C SER A 67 10.74 10.53 7.35
N PRO A 68 11.11 10.04 6.14
CA PRO A 68 11.28 10.77 4.88
C PRO A 68 9.93 11.08 4.20
N ASN A 69 9.62 12.35 4.01
CA ASN A 69 8.40 12.74 3.30
C ASN A 69 8.60 12.80 1.77
N ILE A 70 7.50 12.94 1.02
CA ILE A 70 7.55 12.96 -0.44
C ILE A 70 8.49 14.05 -0.98
N PRO A 71 8.39 15.33 -0.57
CA PRO A 71 9.31 16.37 -1.05
C PRO A 71 10.78 16.11 -0.74
N GLU A 72 11.11 15.57 0.44
CA GLU A 72 12.49 15.21 0.80
C GLU A 72 13.04 14.13 -0.14
N VAL A 73 12.26 13.08 -0.39
CA VAL A 73 12.67 11.98 -1.26
C VAL A 73 12.77 12.44 -2.72
N ILE A 74 11.91 13.31 -3.19
CA ILE A 74 11.99 13.88 -4.55
C ILE A 74 13.23 14.76 -4.67
N ALA A 75 13.58 15.55 -3.64
CA ALA A 75 14.84 16.31 -3.62
C ALA A 75 16.08 15.39 -3.61
N ASP A 76 16.00 14.22 -2.97
CA ASP A 76 17.05 13.19 -3.07
C ASP A 76 17.21 12.70 -4.51
N CYS A 77 16.09 12.44 -5.21
CA CYS A 77 16.12 12.05 -6.62
C CYS A 77 16.78 13.12 -7.51
N GLU A 78 16.52 14.41 -7.25
CA GLU A 78 17.19 15.50 -7.98
C GLU A 78 18.70 15.50 -7.76
N ARG A 79 19.16 15.30 -6.51
CA ARG A 79 20.60 15.20 -6.18
C ARG A 79 21.28 14.02 -6.87
N GLU A 80 20.56 12.92 -7.08
CA GLU A 80 21.02 11.73 -7.80
C GLU A 80 20.93 11.86 -9.33
N HIS A 81 20.50 13.03 -9.84
CA HIS A 81 20.33 13.31 -11.26
C HIS A 81 19.36 12.32 -11.94
N ILE A 82 18.22 12.06 -11.29
CA ILE A 82 17.14 11.24 -11.83
C ILE A 82 16.35 12.07 -12.86
N ASP A 83 16.03 11.47 -13.99
CA ASP A 83 15.21 12.09 -15.05
C ASP A 83 13.73 11.76 -14.91
N THR A 84 13.42 10.53 -14.46
CA THR A 84 12.04 10.05 -14.34
C THR A 84 11.85 9.32 -13.00
N VAL A 85 10.80 9.68 -12.29
CA VAL A 85 10.40 9.05 -11.02
C VAL A 85 9.10 8.29 -11.22
N PHE A 86 9.09 7.01 -10.88
CA PHE A 86 7.88 6.20 -10.74
C PHE A 86 7.46 6.19 -9.28
N VAL A 87 6.35 6.85 -9.00
CA VAL A 87 5.76 6.92 -7.65
C VAL A 87 4.70 5.83 -7.53
N LEU A 88 4.89 4.90 -6.61
CA LEU A 88 4.00 3.76 -6.42
C LEU A 88 3.27 3.86 -5.07
N PRO A 89 1.97 4.23 -5.07
CA PRO A 89 1.19 4.37 -3.85
C PRO A 89 0.95 3.02 -3.15
N LEU A 90 1.43 2.87 -1.92
CA LEU A 90 1.20 1.68 -1.09
C LEU A 90 -0.10 1.84 -0.30
N PHE A 91 -1.22 1.76 -0.99
CA PHE A 91 -2.58 1.85 -0.47
C PHE A 91 -3.38 0.62 -0.93
N ILE A 92 -4.41 0.25 -0.16
CA ILE A 92 -5.25 -0.92 -0.44
C ILE A 92 -5.98 -0.75 -1.78
N ALA A 93 -6.58 0.42 -1.99
CA ALA A 93 -7.39 0.73 -3.18
C ALA A 93 -7.22 2.21 -3.53
N PRO A 94 -7.61 2.63 -4.74
CA PRO A 94 -7.73 4.04 -5.08
C PRO A 94 -8.54 4.80 -4.01
N SER A 95 -8.00 5.92 -3.55
CA SER A 95 -8.56 6.73 -2.47
C SER A 95 -8.26 8.22 -2.73
N SER A 96 -8.80 9.12 -1.91
CA SER A 96 -8.41 10.53 -1.95
C SER A 96 -6.90 10.70 -1.86
N HIS A 97 -6.23 9.93 -1.01
CA HIS A 97 -4.77 10.00 -0.86
C HIS A 97 -4.02 9.66 -2.15
N SER A 98 -4.36 8.55 -2.82
CA SER A 98 -3.67 8.14 -4.06
C SER A 98 -4.07 8.95 -5.28
N GLU A 99 -5.31 9.45 -5.35
CA GLU A 99 -5.87 10.09 -6.54
C GLU A 99 -5.88 11.64 -6.46
N ASP A 100 -5.79 12.19 -5.25
CA ASP A 100 -5.83 13.63 -5.01
C ASP A 100 -4.60 14.12 -4.25
N ASP A 101 -4.32 13.66 -3.02
CA ASP A 101 -3.26 14.22 -2.19
C ASP A 101 -1.88 14.02 -2.81
N ILE A 102 -1.49 12.79 -3.14
CA ILE A 102 -0.20 12.51 -3.76
C ILE A 102 0.00 13.27 -5.07
N PRO A 103 -0.92 13.26 -6.04
CA PRO A 103 -0.78 14.05 -7.27
C PRO A 103 -0.70 15.56 -7.04
N ASN A 104 -1.43 16.11 -6.04
CA ASN A 104 -1.31 17.53 -5.70
C ASN A 104 0.03 17.85 -5.03
N ILE A 105 0.51 17.03 -4.09
CA ILE A 105 1.84 17.17 -3.47
C ILE A 105 2.93 17.15 -4.54
N LEU A 106 2.81 16.27 -5.53
CA LEU A 106 3.75 16.13 -6.63
C LEU A 106 3.63 17.20 -7.74
N GLY A 107 2.70 18.15 -7.61
CA GLY A 107 2.46 19.20 -8.60
C GLY A 107 1.87 18.72 -9.92
N GLN A 108 1.29 17.51 -9.95
CA GLN A 108 0.67 16.92 -11.14
C GLN A 108 -0.83 17.20 -11.24
N LYS A 109 -1.45 17.60 -10.15
CA LYS A 109 -2.85 17.96 -10.05
C LYS A 109 -2.98 19.27 -9.32
N TYR A 110 -4.00 20.04 -9.66
CA TYR A 110 -4.31 21.29 -8.98
C TYR A 110 -5.79 21.29 -8.56
N THR A 111 -6.06 20.75 -7.38
CA THR A 111 -7.40 20.71 -6.80
C THR A 111 -7.47 21.72 -5.64
N PRO A 112 -8.19 22.83 -5.79
CA PRO A 112 -8.17 23.92 -4.79
C PRO A 112 -8.57 23.48 -3.37
N SER A 113 -9.54 22.57 -3.22
CA SER A 113 -9.94 22.00 -1.92
C SER A 113 -8.79 21.23 -1.27
N THR A 114 -8.21 20.29 -2.01
CA THR A 114 -7.09 19.46 -1.53
C THR A 114 -5.86 20.32 -1.19
N LEU A 115 -5.51 21.30 -2.03
CA LEU A 115 -4.40 22.21 -1.74
C LEU A 115 -4.63 23.04 -0.49
N LYS A 116 -5.88 23.42 -0.21
CA LYS A 116 -6.25 24.14 1.03
C LYS A 116 -6.07 23.23 2.25
N GLU A 117 -6.47 21.98 2.16
CA GLU A 117 -6.30 20.98 3.23
C GLU A 117 -4.82 20.70 3.48
N LEU A 118 -4.04 20.42 2.43
CA LEU A 118 -2.59 20.22 2.52
C LEU A 118 -1.88 21.46 3.12
N ALA A 119 -2.31 22.67 2.77
CA ALA A 119 -1.75 23.88 3.34
C ALA A 119 -2.10 24.03 4.84
N ALA A 120 -3.30 23.62 5.27
CA ALA A 120 -3.70 23.62 6.67
C ALA A 120 -2.89 22.61 7.51
N GLU A 121 -2.44 21.53 6.90
CA GLU A 121 -1.58 20.50 7.48
C GLU A 121 -0.08 20.84 7.37
N ASN A 122 0.26 22.00 6.78
CA ASN A 122 1.63 22.40 6.46
C ASN A 122 2.38 21.38 5.59
N ALA A 123 1.67 20.66 4.73
CA ALA A 123 2.26 19.71 3.81
C ALA A 123 3.07 20.46 2.72
N PRO A 124 4.37 20.24 2.61
CA PRO A 124 5.18 20.88 1.59
C PRO A 124 4.87 20.30 0.20
N LEU A 125 4.84 21.15 -0.83
CA LEU A 125 4.61 20.76 -2.21
C LEU A 125 5.94 20.60 -2.96
N VAL A 126 5.99 19.62 -3.85
CA VAL A 126 7.12 19.37 -4.74
C VAL A 126 7.16 20.43 -5.86
N LYS A 127 8.38 20.90 -6.18
CA LYS A 127 8.68 21.70 -7.36
C LYS A 127 9.87 21.05 -8.06
N THR A 128 9.63 20.40 -9.18
CA THR A 128 10.67 19.68 -9.92
C THR A 128 10.43 19.75 -11.43
N SER A 129 11.51 19.60 -12.20
CA SER A 129 11.45 19.41 -13.66
C SER A 129 11.51 17.93 -14.05
N MET A 130 11.72 17.02 -13.11
CA MET A 130 11.72 15.59 -13.39
C MET A 130 10.34 15.12 -13.87
N ARG A 131 10.34 14.15 -14.78
CA ARG A 131 9.10 13.47 -15.16
C ARG A 131 8.65 12.57 -14.02
N ILE A 132 7.47 12.83 -13.46
CA ILE A 132 6.86 11.99 -12.43
C ILE A 132 5.69 11.20 -13.03
N ILE A 133 5.60 9.93 -12.71
CA ILE A 133 4.50 9.03 -13.11
C ILE A 133 4.00 8.35 -11.85
N VAL A 134 2.72 8.52 -11.56
CA VAL A 134 2.06 7.84 -10.44
C VAL A 134 1.49 6.52 -10.93
N GLY A 135 1.87 5.45 -10.27
CA GLY A 135 1.43 4.08 -10.55
C GLY A 135 0.18 3.68 -9.80
N PRO A 136 -0.24 2.41 -9.95
CA PRO A 136 -1.45 1.88 -9.29
C PRO A 136 -1.24 1.65 -7.79
N THR A 137 -2.35 1.39 -7.09
CA THR A 137 -2.37 0.89 -5.70
C THR A 137 -2.37 -0.65 -5.68
N LEU A 138 -2.34 -1.26 -4.48
CA LEU A 138 -2.44 -2.73 -4.31
C LEU A 138 -3.74 -3.33 -4.88
N TYR A 139 -4.72 -2.49 -5.21
CA TYR A 139 -5.93 -2.91 -5.91
C TYR A 139 -5.62 -3.64 -7.23
N GLU A 140 -4.55 -3.21 -7.92
CA GLU A 140 -4.05 -3.86 -9.13
C GLU A 140 -3.12 -5.01 -8.75
N GLY A 141 -3.68 -6.22 -8.74
CA GLY A 141 -2.96 -7.44 -8.39
C GLY A 141 -3.75 -8.33 -7.43
N ASP A 142 -3.05 -9.25 -6.78
CA ASP A 142 -3.63 -10.25 -5.89
C ASP A 142 -2.97 -10.29 -4.50
N VAL A 143 -2.20 -9.25 -4.17
CA VAL A 143 -1.49 -9.17 -2.88
C VAL A 143 -2.46 -9.22 -1.72
N ILE A 144 -3.58 -8.50 -1.83
CA ILE A 144 -4.58 -8.41 -0.76
C ILE A 144 -5.18 -9.78 -0.51
N GLU A 145 -5.64 -10.44 -1.56
CA GLU A 145 -6.25 -11.76 -1.50
C GLU A 145 -5.29 -12.81 -0.93
N LYS A 146 -4.05 -12.83 -1.40
CA LYS A 146 -3.00 -13.74 -0.92
C LYS A 146 -2.62 -13.48 0.54
N SER A 147 -2.51 -12.22 0.94
CA SER A 147 -2.20 -11.84 2.31
C SER A 147 -3.31 -12.26 3.26
N MET A 148 -4.56 -11.99 2.91
CA MET A 148 -5.72 -12.38 3.73
C MET A 148 -5.83 -13.91 3.84
N LEU A 149 -5.62 -14.63 2.75
CA LEU A 149 -5.62 -16.09 2.76
C LEU A 149 -4.52 -16.65 3.68
N ARG A 150 -3.30 -16.07 3.62
CA ARG A 150 -2.17 -16.45 4.48
C ARG A 150 -2.55 -16.30 5.96
N GLU A 151 -3.04 -15.14 6.36
CA GLU A 151 -3.41 -14.87 7.74
C GLU A 151 -4.59 -15.74 8.23
N ILE A 152 -5.60 -15.94 7.38
CA ILE A 152 -6.73 -16.82 7.70
C ILE A 152 -6.24 -18.26 7.91
N LYS A 153 -5.34 -18.78 7.05
CA LYS A 153 -4.77 -20.12 7.22
C LYS A 153 -3.94 -20.23 8.50
N ASN A 154 -3.22 -19.17 8.90
CA ASN A 154 -2.46 -19.16 10.14
C ASN A 154 -3.38 -19.20 11.38
N MET A 155 -4.55 -18.56 11.31
CA MET A 155 -5.53 -18.54 12.41
C MET A 155 -6.42 -19.76 12.44
N SER A 156 -6.68 -20.39 11.29
CA SER A 156 -7.63 -21.50 11.13
C SER A 156 -7.14 -22.78 11.81
N LYS A 157 -8.08 -23.49 12.49
CA LYS A 157 -7.84 -24.77 13.14
C LYS A 157 -8.84 -25.85 12.71
N ASP A 158 -10.08 -25.45 12.40
CA ASP A 158 -11.18 -26.33 12.03
C ASP A 158 -12.09 -25.61 11.02
N PRO A 159 -11.67 -25.56 9.74
CA PRO A 159 -12.36 -24.78 8.71
C PRO A 159 -13.86 -25.06 8.57
N ALA A 160 -14.31 -26.29 8.83
CA ALA A 160 -15.72 -26.66 8.73
C ALA A 160 -16.60 -25.95 9.78
N ASN A 161 -16.04 -25.70 10.97
CA ASN A 161 -16.71 -25.05 12.08
C ASN A 161 -16.32 -23.57 12.26
N GLU A 162 -15.62 -22.99 11.29
CA GLU A 162 -15.14 -21.60 11.33
C GLU A 162 -15.92 -20.70 10.37
N ALA A 163 -16.07 -19.44 10.81
CA ALA A 163 -16.46 -18.32 9.95
C ALA A 163 -15.30 -17.38 9.76
N VAL A 164 -15.24 -16.67 8.65
CA VAL A 164 -14.35 -15.53 8.42
C VAL A 164 -15.19 -14.26 8.31
N LEU A 165 -14.78 -13.21 9.02
CA LEU A 165 -15.30 -11.87 8.86
C LEU A 165 -14.17 -10.97 8.34
N LEU A 166 -14.33 -10.45 7.12
CA LEU A 166 -13.40 -9.51 6.50
C LEU A 166 -13.85 -8.09 6.81
N LEU A 167 -12.95 -7.29 7.37
CA LEU A 167 -13.21 -5.90 7.71
C LEU A 167 -12.22 -5.00 6.99
N ALA A 168 -12.66 -3.87 6.47
CA ALA A 168 -11.80 -2.91 5.78
C ALA A 168 -12.21 -1.46 6.05
N HIS A 169 -11.32 -0.53 5.68
CA HIS A 169 -11.55 0.88 5.88
C HIS A 169 -12.78 1.37 5.08
N GLY A 170 -12.72 1.24 3.76
CA GLY A 170 -13.69 1.86 2.87
C GLY A 170 -13.36 3.34 2.60
N ASP A 171 -13.92 3.84 1.51
CA ASP A 171 -13.87 5.24 1.12
C ASP A 171 -15.21 5.57 0.44
N PRO A 172 -16.02 6.49 0.98
CA PRO A 172 -17.33 6.81 0.42
C PRO A 172 -17.27 7.28 -1.03
N GLU A 173 -16.26 8.06 -1.41
CA GLU A 173 -16.09 8.58 -2.75
C GLU A 173 -15.59 7.53 -3.74
N ARG A 174 -14.91 6.51 -3.25
CA ARG A 174 -14.29 5.42 -4.02
C ARG A 174 -14.87 4.05 -3.66
N ILE A 175 -16.11 4.02 -3.16
CA ILE A 175 -16.76 2.83 -2.59
C ILE A 175 -16.78 1.62 -3.53
N GLY A 176 -16.81 1.86 -4.85
CA GLY A 176 -16.78 0.80 -5.86
C GLY A 176 -15.53 -0.06 -5.80
N PHE A 177 -14.35 0.54 -5.63
CA PHE A 177 -13.08 -0.17 -5.50
C PHE A 177 -13.06 -1.01 -4.22
N TRP A 178 -13.51 -0.45 -3.10
CA TRP A 178 -13.57 -1.15 -1.83
C TRP A 178 -14.52 -2.35 -1.85
N LYS A 179 -15.72 -2.18 -2.42
CA LYS A 179 -16.68 -3.30 -2.60
C LYS A 179 -16.11 -4.39 -3.51
N SER A 180 -15.40 -4.00 -4.57
CA SER A 180 -14.72 -4.95 -5.46
C SER A 180 -13.61 -5.71 -4.73
N THR A 181 -12.74 -5.02 -3.98
CA THR A 181 -11.69 -5.64 -3.17
C THR A 181 -12.26 -6.64 -2.18
N MET A 182 -13.31 -6.25 -1.44
CA MET A 182 -13.96 -7.11 -0.46
C MET A 182 -14.55 -8.36 -1.12
N LYS A 183 -15.22 -8.19 -2.26
CA LYS A 183 -15.78 -9.30 -3.01
C LYS A 183 -14.70 -10.26 -3.53
N ARG A 184 -13.66 -9.74 -4.19
CA ARG A 184 -12.55 -10.57 -4.70
C ARG A 184 -11.89 -11.36 -3.57
N THR A 185 -11.62 -10.70 -2.44
CA THR A 185 -11.01 -11.35 -1.27
C THR A 185 -11.92 -12.43 -0.69
N THR A 186 -13.22 -12.15 -0.56
CA THR A 186 -14.22 -13.13 -0.12
C THR A 186 -14.25 -14.36 -1.02
N ASP A 187 -14.33 -14.16 -2.33
CA ASP A 187 -14.37 -15.24 -3.32
C ASP A 187 -13.06 -16.05 -3.30
N TYR A 188 -11.92 -15.34 -3.15
CA TYR A 188 -10.60 -15.98 -3.08
C TYR A 188 -10.45 -16.86 -1.84
N VAL A 189 -10.90 -16.39 -0.67
CA VAL A 189 -10.88 -17.17 0.57
C VAL A 189 -11.76 -18.40 0.45
N LYS A 190 -13.01 -18.26 -0.03
CA LYS A 190 -13.94 -19.38 -0.25
C LYS A 190 -13.37 -20.43 -1.21
N LYS A 191 -12.70 -19.98 -2.28
CA LYS A 191 -12.11 -20.87 -3.28
C LYS A 191 -10.89 -21.64 -2.74
N ASN A 192 -10.11 -21.06 -1.83
CA ASN A 192 -8.82 -21.58 -1.40
C ASN A 192 -8.81 -22.15 0.03
N THR A 193 -9.99 -22.27 0.66
CA THR A 193 -10.20 -22.88 1.97
C THR A 193 -11.47 -23.73 1.96
N SER A 194 -11.64 -24.55 3.01
CA SER A 194 -12.92 -25.25 3.24
C SER A 194 -13.89 -24.44 4.13
N ILE A 195 -13.58 -23.14 4.38
CA ILE A 195 -14.45 -22.25 5.15
C ILE A 195 -15.58 -21.79 4.23
N ASN A 196 -16.79 -22.19 4.52
CA ASN A 196 -17.97 -21.88 3.71
C ASN A 196 -18.72 -20.60 4.17
N TYR A 197 -18.46 -20.12 5.40
CA TYR A 197 -19.03 -18.88 5.89
C TYR A 197 -17.99 -17.76 5.84
N VAL A 198 -18.14 -16.84 4.90
CA VAL A 198 -17.33 -15.63 4.80
C VAL A 198 -18.25 -14.44 4.63
N ASP A 199 -18.25 -13.53 5.59
CA ASP A 199 -19.02 -12.27 5.59
C ASP A 199 -18.06 -11.07 5.66
N GLN A 200 -18.54 -9.86 5.41
CA GLN A 200 -17.69 -8.69 5.25
C GLN A 200 -18.40 -7.38 5.63
N ASN A 201 -17.61 -6.39 6.09
CA ASN A 201 -18.12 -5.03 6.31
C ASN A 201 -17.00 -3.98 6.13
N LEU A 202 -17.39 -2.76 5.78
CA LEU A 202 -16.53 -1.58 5.79
C LEU A 202 -16.78 -0.83 7.09
N ILE A 203 -15.71 -0.60 7.88
CA ILE A 203 -15.81 -0.09 9.25
C ILE A 203 -14.89 1.12 9.51
N ALA A 204 -14.41 1.77 8.45
CA ALA A 204 -13.40 2.82 8.54
C ALA A 204 -12.22 2.40 9.45
N MET A 205 -11.81 3.23 10.39
CA MET A 205 -10.77 2.91 11.39
C MET A 205 -11.33 2.26 12.66
N GLY A 206 -12.56 1.75 12.60
CA GLY A 206 -13.20 1.07 13.74
C GLY A 206 -13.72 2.01 14.83
N TYR A 207 -14.01 3.26 14.51
CA TYR A 207 -14.59 4.21 15.46
C TYR A 207 -15.89 3.72 16.11
N TYR A 208 -16.67 2.92 15.37
CA TYR A 208 -17.90 2.30 15.85
C TYR A 208 -17.78 0.77 15.88
N PHE A 209 -16.59 0.24 16.16
CA PHE A 209 -16.24 -1.17 16.03
C PHE A 209 -17.28 -2.12 16.64
N ALA A 210 -17.70 -1.86 17.88
CA ALA A 210 -18.72 -2.69 18.54
C ALA A 210 -20.04 -2.73 17.76
N ASN A 211 -20.50 -1.59 17.25
CA ASN A 211 -21.76 -1.49 16.52
C ASN A 211 -21.68 -2.14 15.14
N ASP A 212 -20.54 -1.98 14.47
CA ASP A 212 -20.33 -2.46 13.09
C ASP A 212 -20.02 -3.96 13.03
N VAL A 213 -19.38 -4.50 14.08
CA VAL A 213 -18.87 -5.88 14.08
C VAL A 213 -19.78 -6.84 14.83
N LYS A 214 -20.43 -6.40 15.93
CA LYS A 214 -21.29 -7.27 16.74
C LYS A 214 -22.41 -7.95 15.94
N PRO A 215 -23.17 -7.29 15.05
CA PRO A 215 -24.20 -7.95 14.26
C PRO A 215 -23.65 -9.05 13.34
N LEU A 216 -22.43 -8.88 12.82
CA LEU A 216 -21.75 -9.91 12.00
C LEU A 216 -21.38 -11.13 12.86
N LEU A 217 -20.83 -10.87 14.05
CA LEU A 217 -20.48 -11.92 15.02
C LEU A 217 -21.73 -12.71 15.46
N GLU A 218 -22.84 -12.02 15.74
CA GLU A 218 -24.11 -12.65 16.12
C GLU A 218 -24.67 -13.55 15.02
N ARG A 219 -24.57 -13.13 13.75
CA ARG A 219 -24.98 -13.97 12.62
C ARG A 219 -24.09 -15.19 12.48
N ALA A 220 -22.75 -14.98 12.48
CA ALA A 220 -21.80 -16.07 12.33
C ALA A 220 -21.89 -17.08 13.49
N ALA A 221 -22.09 -16.62 14.72
CA ALA A 221 -22.18 -17.49 15.90
C ALA A 221 -23.43 -18.40 15.93
N LYS A 222 -24.45 -18.14 15.09
CA LYS A 222 -25.60 -19.06 14.92
C LYS A 222 -25.23 -20.31 14.17
N GLU A 223 -24.21 -20.25 13.31
CA GLU A 223 -23.82 -21.32 12.40
C GLU A 223 -22.45 -21.92 12.71
N LYS A 224 -21.56 -21.13 13.32
CA LYS A 224 -20.16 -21.48 13.50
C LYS A 224 -19.71 -21.33 14.95
N LYS A 225 -18.83 -22.24 15.39
CA LYS A 225 -18.30 -22.26 16.75
C LYS A 225 -17.10 -21.34 16.96
N ARG A 226 -16.42 -20.99 15.87
CA ARG A 226 -15.24 -20.12 15.87
C ARG A 226 -15.32 -19.09 14.75
N ILE A 227 -14.94 -17.85 15.03
CA ILE A 227 -15.03 -16.71 14.12
C ILE A 227 -13.67 -16.07 14.01
N LEU A 228 -13.10 -16.08 12.81
CA LEU A 228 -11.83 -15.45 12.47
C LEU A 228 -12.13 -14.05 11.92
N VAL A 229 -11.73 -13.02 12.62
CA VAL A 229 -11.93 -11.62 12.21
C VAL A 229 -10.62 -11.10 11.63
N GLN A 230 -10.64 -10.80 10.34
CA GLN A 230 -9.48 -10.37 9.57
C GLN A 230 -9.67 -8.96 9.02
N GLY A 231 -8.66 -8.09 9.24
CA GLY A 231 -8.66 -6.73 8.73
C GLY A 231 -7.86 -6.59 7.42
N ILE A 232 -8.44 -5.91 6.44
CA ILE A 232 -7.77 -5.50 5.20
C ILE A 232 -7.24 -4.07 5.39
N TYR A 233 -6.08 -3.98 6.03
CA TYR A 233 -5.36 -2.73 6.32
C TYR A 233 -3.87 -2.92 6.04
N ILE A 234 -3.17 -1.86 5.66
CA ILE A 234 -1.71 -1.93 5.48
C ILE A 234 -1.03 -2.22 6.82
N MET A 235 -1.29 -1.42 7.85
CA MET A 235 -0.60 -1.47 9.13
C MET A 235 -1.50 -1.76 10.32
N SER A 236 -2.78 -1.35 10.27
CA SER A 236 -3.70 -1.49 11.39
C SER A 236 -4.16 -2.93 11.58
N SER A 237 -4.43 -3.35 12.80
CA SER A 237 -4.98 -4.67 13.10
C SER A 237 -6.36 -4.57 13.76
N VAL A 238 -7.23 -5.50 13.43
CA VAL A 238 -8.55 -5.59 14.09
C VAL A 238 -8.43 -5.98 15.56
N SER A 239 -7.37 -6.65 15.96
CA SER A 239 -7.07 -6.93 17.38
C SER A 239 -6.82 -5.64 18.18
N SER A 240 -6.17 -4.63 17.59
CA SER A 240 -6.00 -3.33 18.26
C SER A 240 -7.30 -2.57 18.39
N MET A 241 -8.18 -2.66 17.39
CA MET A 241 -9.52 -2.07 17.40
C MET A 241 -10.40 -2.74 18.48
N ASP A 242 -10.38 -4.08 18.55
CA ASP A 242 -11.07 -4.85 19.62
C ASP A 242 -10.60 -4.43 21.02
N LYS A 243 -9.28 -4.34 21.21
CA LYS A 243 -8.70 -3.91 22.51
C LYS A 243 -9.11 -2.50 22.90
N ALA A 244 -9.12 -1.56 21.94
CA ALA A 244 -9.59 -0.20 22.19
C ALA A 244 -11.08 -0.19 22.54
N THR A 245 -11.90 -0.93 21.80
CA THR A 245 -13.34 -1.07 22.05
C THR A 245 -13.65 -1.66 23.43
N LYS A 246 -12.91 -2.68 23.87
CA LYS A 246 -13.09 -3.31 25.18
C LYS A 246 -12.77 -2.38 26.36
N LYS A 247 -11.92 -1.37 26.17
CA LYS A 247 -11.69 -0.35 27.21
C LYS A 247 -12.93 0.51 27.47
N GLU A 248 -13.69 0.81 26.41
CA GLU A 248 -14.88 1.66 26.49
C GLU A 248 -16.16 0.85 26.73
N LYS A 249 -16.25 -0.33 26.12
CA LYS A 249 -17.42 -1.23 26.12
C LYS A 249 -16.96 -2.66 26.46
N PRO A 250 -16.60 -2.98 27.71
CA PRO A 250 -16.04 -4.28 28.09
C PRO A 250 -16.91 -5.48 27.69
N ASP A 251 -18.23 -5.32 27.76
CA ASP A 251 -19.22 -6.36 27.51
C ASP A 251 -19.78 -6.41 26.10
N TYR A 252 -19.13 -5.74 25.10
CA TYR A 252 -19.71 -5.70 23.76
C TYR A 252 -19.87 -7.08 23.10
N LEU A 253 -19.05 -8.07 23.50
CA LEU A 253 -19.16 -9.47 23.06
C LEU A 253 -20.15 -10.31 23.86
N LYS A 254 -20.82 -9.73 24.90
CA LYS A 254 -21.79 -10.46 25.69
C LYS A 254 -22.91 -11.03 24.81
N GLY A 255 -23.17 -12.33 24.97
CA GLY A 255 -24.15 -13.07 24.16
C GLY A 255 -23.57 -13.78 22.92
N ILE A 256 -22.36 -13.50 22.51
CA ILE A 256 -21.68 -14.23 21.41
C ILE A 256 -21.26 -15.61 21.93
N LYS A 257 -21.82 -16.68 21.37
CA LYS A 257 -21.53 -18.07 21.77
C LYS A 257 -20.53 -18.75 20.84
N ALA A 258 -19.50 -18.02 20.41
CA ALA A 258 -18.43 -18.52 19.56
C ALA A 258 -17.08 -18.02 20.09
N ASP A 259 -16.01 -18.77 19.80
CA ASP A 259 -14.63 -18.32 20.01
C ASP A 259 -14.28 -17.28 18.93
N VAL A 260 -14.05 -16.04 19.33
CA VAL A 260 -13.72 -14.93 18.41
C VAL A 260 -12.23 -14.66 18.42
N VAL A 261 -11.58 -14.83 17.28
CA VAL A 261 -10.14 -14.65 17.09
C VAL A 261 -9.91 -13.48 16.13
N TYR A 262 -9.18 -12.48 16.59
CA TYR A 262 -8.85 -11.28 15.80
C TYR A 262 -7.44 -11.36 15.25
N SER A 263 -7.24 -11.03 13.98
CA SER A 263 -5.90 -10.90 13.42
C SER A 263 -5.11 -9.79 14.13
N THR A 264 -3.83 -10.04 14.36
CA THR A 264 -2.95 -9.17 15.14
C THR A 264 -2.10 -8.24 14.29
N ALA A 265 -2.13 -8.39 12.96
CA ALA A 265 -1.36 -7.59 12.02
C ALA A 265 -2.23 -7.13 10.84
N GLY A 266 -1.80 -6.06 10.17
CA GLY A 266 -2.21 -5.71 8.83
C GLY A 266 -1.45 -6.53 7.78
N ILE A 267 -1.48 -6.09 6.52
CA ILE A 267 -0.68 -6.70 5.44
C ILE A 267 0.81 -6.63 5.78
N LEU A 268 1.25 -5.51 6.36
CA LEU A 268 2.59 -5.39 6.92
C LEU A 268 2.55 -5.58 8.46
N PRO A 269 3.54 -6.28 9.03
CA PRO A 269 4.68 -6.95 8.37
C PRO A 269 4.36 -8.38 7.87
N GLY A 270 3.16 -8.91 8.07
CA GLY A 270 2.81 -10.33 7.85
C GLY A 270 2.99 -10.83 6.41
N SER A 271 2.92 -9.93 5.42
CA SER A 271 3.05 -10.26 3.99
C SER A 271 3.98 -9.32 3.25
N THR A 272 5.06 -8.85 3.90
CA THR A 272 6.04 -7.93 3.30
C THR A 272 6.65 -8.51 2.02
N ASP A 273 6.91 -9.81 1.97
CA ASP A 273 7.39 -10.51 0.78
C ASP A 273 6.42 -10.35 -0.42
N LEU A 274 5.13 -10.52 -0.22
CA LEU A 274 4.11 -10.33 -1.28
C LEU A 274 4.05 -8.88 -1.75
N VAL A 275 4.17 -7.94 -0.83
CA VAL A 275 4.21 -6.50 -1.15
C VAL A 275 5.44 -6.17 -1.97
N VAL A 276 6.62 -6.65 -1.58
CA VAL A 276 7.88 -6.42 -2.30
C VAL A 276 7.84 -7.04 -3.70
N ASP A 277 7.30 -8.25 -3.84
CA ASP A 277 7.12 -8.90 -5.14
C ASP A 277 6.16 -8.11 -6.05
N TRP A 278 5.07 -7.59 -5.50
CA TRP A 278 4.14 -6.73 -6.24
C TRP A 278 4.82 -5.44 -6.70
N ILE A 279 5.56 -4.77 -5.83
CA ILE A 279 6.34 -3.56 -6.17
C ILE A 279 7.30 -3.85 -7.32
N LYS A 280 8.07 -4.94 -7.22
CA LYS A 280 9.00 -5.37 -8.26
C LYS A 280 8.32 -5.61 -9.60
N ASN A 281 7.23 -6.39 -9.60
CA ASN A 281 6.52 -6.76 -10.83
C ASN A 281 5.83 -5.56 -11.48
N THR A 282 5.20 -4.69 -10.68
CA THR A 282 4.55 -3.46 -11.17
C THR A 282 5.58 -2.50 -11.77
N THR A 283 6.73 -2.34 -11.11
CA THR A 283 7.83 -1.52 -11.60
C THR A 283 8.41 -2.07 -12.90
N ALA A 284 8.61 -3.39 -13.01
CA ALA A 284 9.09 -4.03 -14.23
C ALA A 284 8.11 -3.86 -15.40
N ALA A 285 6.81 -3.95 -15.15
CA ALA A 285 5.78 -3.69 -16.16
C ALA A 285 5.83 -2.24 -16.63
N TRP A 286 5.98 -1.28 -15.71
CA TRP A 286 6.14 0.12 -16.06
C TRP A 286 7.39 0.37 -16.91
N VAL A 287 8.56 -0.12 -16.50
CA VAL A 287 9.81 0.02 -17.28
C VAL A 287 9.66 -0.56 -18.68
N SER A 288 8.96 -1.69 -18.81
CA SER A 288 8.69 -2.32 -20.11
C SER A 288 7.78 -1.49 -20.99
N SER A 289 6.87 -0.71 -20.44
CA SER A 289 5.95 0.18 -21.18
C SER A 289 6.63 1.43 -21.75
N LEU A 290 7.87 1.73 -21.32
CA LEU A 290 8.64 2.88 -21.80
C LEU A 290 9.46 2.57 -23.08
N LYS A 291 9.51 1.30 -23.49
CA LYS A 291 10.20 0.86 -24.71
C LYS A 291 9.29 0.99 -25.92
#